data_851daf50191ac0bab5831eda13e2f0e5
#
_entry.id   851daf50191ac0bab5831eda13e2f0e5
#
_cell.length_a   1.000
_cell.length_b   1.000
_cell.length_c   1.000
_cell.angle_alpha   90.00
_cell.angle_beta   90.00
_cell.angle_gamma   90.00
#
_symmetry.space_group_name_H-M   'P 1'
#
loop_
_entity.id
_entity.type
_entity.pdbx_description
1 polymer ?
#
loop_
_entity_poly.entity_id
_entity_poly.type
_entity_poly.pdbx_seq_one_letter_code
_entity_poly.pdbx_strand_id
1 'polypeptide(L)'
;MYIVLADDLTGAMDTGIQFRKYGIQTSVIVSADDCELRGDSCAGAVSINNSSRELSGSEAYEKTLRAVHRLSLSPQDILYKKIDSMMRGNPVQEIDAALEASGCRKAIVTPSFPQEGRIVREGVLHLPDGSSQDLLQLSLIHI
;
A
#
# COMPACT_ATOMS: atom_id res chain seq x y z
N MET A 1 1.83 10.40 -12.22
CA MET A 1 1.56 8.95 -12.36
C MET A 1 0.96 8.44 -11.06
N TYR A 2 0.13 7.38 -11.10
CA TYR A 2 -0.28 6.64 -9.90
C TYR A 2 0.71 5.52 -9.63
N ILE A 3 1.21 5.44 -8.41
CA ILE A 3 2.18 4.43 -7.99
C ILE A 3 1.60 3.65 -6.81
N VAL A 4 1.36 2.36 -7.02
CA VAL A 4 0.86 1.45 -5.99
C VAL A 4 2.03 0.64 -5.46
N LEU A 5 2.23 0.62 -4.16
CA LEU A 5 3.17 -0.26 -3.48
C LEU A 5 2.40 -1.20 -2.55
N ALA A 6 2.28 -2.46 -2.94
CA ALA A 6 1.54 -3.48 -2.19
C ALA A 6 2.49 -4.37 -1.39
N ASP A 7 2.01 -4.86 -0.26
CA ASP A 7 2.74 -5.78 0.61
C ASP A 7 2.81 -7.21 0.06
N ASP A 8 1.88 -7.57 -0.85
CA ASP A 8 1.88 -8.86 -1.55
C ASP A 8 1.50 -8.73 -3.03
N LEU A 9 1.75 -9.80 -3.79
CA LEU A 9 1.48 -9.84 -5.22
C LEU A 9 -0.02 -9.77 -5.54
N THR A 10 -0.86 -10.43 -4.75
CA THR A 10 -2.32 -10.40 -4.93
C THR A 10 -2.85 -8.98 -4.81
N GLY A 11 -2.43 -8.24 -3.78
CA GLY A 11 -2.81 -6.84 -3.59
C GLY A 11 -2.31 -5.93 -4.73
N ALA A 12 -1.11 -6.19 -5.24
CA ALA A 12 -0.58 -5.45 -6.39
C ALA A 12 -1.43 -5.70 -7.64
N MET A 13 -1.77 -6.96 -7.94
CA MET A 13 -2.58 -7.32 -9.10
C MET A 13 -4.01 -6.80 -8.99
N ASP A 14 -4.67 -7.01 -7.85
CA ASP A 14 -6.04 -6.57 -7.63
C ASP A 14 -6.18 -5.05 -7.76
N THR A 15 -5.24 -4.29 -7.21
CA THR A 15 -5.24 -2.84 -7.33
C THR A 15 -4.94 -2.40 -8.77
N GLY A 16 -3.97 -3.03 -9.43
CA GLY A 16 -3.64 -2.75 -10.82
C GLY A 16 -4.84 -2.96 -11.77
N ILE A 17 -5.63 -4.02 -11.55
CA ILE A 17 -6.85 -4.28 -12.32
C ILE A 17 -7.89 -3.18 -12.13
N GLN A 18 -8.02 -2.59 -10.93
CA GLN A 18 -8.97 -1.49 -10.73
C GLN A 18 -8.62 -0.28 -11.61
N PHE A 19 -7.35 0.12 -11.69
CA PHE A 19 -6.92 1.19 -12.59
C PHE A 19 -7.26 0.87 -14.05
N ARG A 20 -7.05 -0.37 -14.49
CA ARG A 20 -7.40 -0.82 -15.85
C ARG A 20 -8.89 -0.74 -16.13
N LYS A 21 -9.76 -1.08 -15.17
CA LYS A 21 -11.22 -0.97 -15.31
C LYS A 21 -11.67 0.48 -15.58
N TYR A 22 -10.93 1.46 -15.08
CA TYR A 22 -11.18 2.89 -15.32
C TYR A 22 -10.39 3.45 -16.52
N GLY A 23 -9.86 2.59 -17.38
CA GLY A 23 -9.19 3.01 -18.62
C GLY A 23 -7.76 3.51 -18.45
N ILE A 24 -7.18 3.38 -17.25
CA ILE A 24 -5.80 3.80 -17.00
C ILE A 24 -4.86 2.64 -17.37
N GLN A 25 -3.96 2.91 -18.31
CA GLN A 25 -2.90 1.93 -18.65
C GLN A 25 -2.04 1.66 -17.43
N THR A 26 -1.88 0.39 -17.07
CA THR A 26 -1.25 -0.03 -15.82
C THR A 26 -0.28 -1.16 -16.08
N SER A 27 0.93 -1.04 -15.55
CA SER A 27 1.92 -2.11 -15.46
C SER A 27 1.94 -2.70 -14.06
N VAL A 28 2.16 -4.02 -13.94
CA VAL A 28 2.37 -4.70 -12.65
C VAL A 28 3.81 -5.18 -12.59
N ILE A 29 4.53 -4.77 -11.54
CA ILE A 29 5.89 -5.20 -11.24
C ILE A 29 5.81 -6.30 -10.18
N VAL A 30 6.26 -7.49 -10.54
CA VAL A 30 6.12 -8.70 -9.71
C VAL A 30 7.06 -8.68 -8.50
N SER A 31 8.20 -8.01 -8.60
CA SER A 31 9.15 -7.84 -7.48
C SER A 31 9.75 -6.45 -7.49
N ALA A 32 9.69 -5.78 -6.36
CA ALA A 32 10.32 -4.48 -6.16
C ALA A 32 11.86 -4.54 -6.21
N ASP A 33 12.44 -5.73 -6.07
CA ASP A 33 13.89 -5.92 -6.02
C ASP A 33 14.54 -5.97 -7.42
N ASP A 34 13.76 -6.30 -8.47
CA ASP A 34 14.32 -6.80 -9.73
C ASP A 34 14.54 -5.76 -10.84
N CYS A 35 14.05 -4.52 -10.78
CA CYS A 35 14.15 -3.60 -11.92
C CYS A 35 13.81 -2.15 -11.64
N GLU A 36 13.75 -1.35 -12.69
CA GLU A 36 13.20 0.00 -12.67
C GLU A 36 11.73 -0.02 -12.20
N LEU A 37 11.49 0.59 -11.05
CA LEU A 37 10.16 0.55 -10.40
C LEU A 37 9.13 1.44 -11.08
N ARG A 38 9.51 2.27 -12.05
CA ARG A 38 8.58 3.15 -12.77
C ARG A 38 7.89 2.46 -13.95
N GLY A 39 8.33 1.28 -14.34
CA GLY A 39 7.74 0.55 -15.46
C GLY A 39 7.83 1.30 -16.79
N ASP A 40 6.87 1.03 -17.68
CA ASP A 40 6.75 1.73 -18.94
C ASP A 40 6.37 3.20 -18.72
N SER A 41 7.16 4.12 -19.26
CA SER A 41 6.95 5.58 -19.16
C SER A 41 5.60 6.05 -19.73
N CYS A 42 4.93 5.21 -20.54
CA CYS A 42 3.60 5.48 -21.08
C CYS A 42 2.45 5.02 -20.17
N ALA A 43 2.74 4.31 -19.09
CA ALA A 43 1.70 3.86 -18.17
C ALA A 43 1.21 5.02 -17.29
N GLY A 44 -0.11 5.14 -17.14
CA GLY A 44 -0.73 6.08 -16.21
C GLY A 44 -0.61 5.62 -14.75
N ALA A 45 -0.45 4.30 -14.53
CA ALA A 45 -0.26 3.69 -13.24
C ALA A 45 0.78 2.57 -13.28
N VAL A 46 1.50 2.37 -12.17
CA VAL A 46 2.34 1.20 -11.91
C VAL A 46 1.93 0.59 -10.57
N SER A 47 1.78 -0.74 -10.52
CA SER A 47 1.46 -1.47 -9.31
C SER A 47 2.59 -2.45 -8.99
N ILE A 48 3.16 -2.35 -7.80
CA ILE A 48 4.42 -2.98 -7.43
C ILE A 48 4.20 -3.90 -6.24
N ASN A 49 4.63 -5.15 -6.37
CA ASN A 49 4.70 -6.08 -5.25
C ASN A 49 6.00 -5.86 -4.47
N ASN A 50 5.90 -5.44 -3.21
CA ASN A 50 7.03 -5.28 -2.30
C ASN A 50 7.42 -6.59 -1.60
N SER A 51 6.55 -7.59 -1.60
CA SER A 51 6.76 -8.88 -0.89
C SER A 51 7.23 -8.68 0.55
N SER A 52 6.54 -7.84 1.30
CA SER A 52 6.90 -7.44 2.68
C SER A 52 5.97 -8.00 3.75
N ARG A 53 4.85 -8.64 3.36
CA ARG A 53 3.83 -9.12 4.29
C ARG A 53 4.36 -10.09 5.34
N GLU A 54 5.20 -11.04 4.94
CA GLU A 54 5.70 -12.13 5.79
C GLU A 54 7.04 -11.78 6.47
N LEU A 55 7.54 -10.57 6.28
CA LEU A 55 8.77 -10.11 6.90
C LEU A 55 8.52 -9.67 8.35
N SER A 56 9.59 -9.57 9.14
CA SER A 56 9.52 -8.87 10.42
C SER A 56 9.23 -7.38 10.21
N GLY A 57 8.71 -6.68 11.23
CA GLY A 57 8.38 -5.27 11.13
C GLY A 57 9.56 -4.40 10.69
N SER A 58 10.76 -4.67 11.22
CA SER A 58 11.98 -3.94 10.83
C SER A 58 12.40 -4.22 9.39
N GLU A 59 12.32 -5.46 8.92
CA GLU A 59 12.65 -5.81 7.55
C GLU A 59 11.63 -5.22 6.56
N ALA A 60 10.34 -5.22 6.90
CA ALA A 60 9.28 -4.64 6.09
C ALA A 60 9.44 -3.12 5.98
N TYR A 61 9.80 -2.44 7.09
CA TYR A 61 10.13 -1.02 7.10
C TYR A 61 11.28 -0.71 6.14
N GLU A 62 12.43 -1.36 6.33
CA GLU A 62 13.63 -1.15 5.53
C GLU A 62 13.40 -1.45 4.04
N LYS A 63 12.66 -2.50 3.73
CA LYS A 63 12.32 -2.86 2.36
C LYS A 63 11.43 -1.80 1.70
N THR A 64 10.43 -1.33 2.42
CA THR A 64 9.52 -0.28 1.95
C THR A 64 10.24 1.04 1.76
N LEU A 65 11.10 1.42 2.71
CA LEU A 65 11.93 2.63 2.62
C LEU A 65 12.77 2.63 1.34
N ARG A 66 13.50 1.53 1.10
CA ARG A 66 14.32 1.38 -0.13
C ARG A 66 13.48 1.41 -1.40
N ALA A 67 12.33 0.73 -1.42
CA ALA A 67 11.46 0.71 -2.58
C ALA A 67 10.96 2.11 -2.93
N VAL A 68 10.49 2.89 -1.95
CA VAL A 68 10.00 4.25 -2.17
C VAL A 68 11.13 5.20 -2.61
N HIS A 69 12.32 5.11 -2.02
CA HIS A 69 13.47 5.90 -2.48
C HIS A 69 13.82 5.63 -3.95
N ARG A 70 13.81 4.36 -4.37
CA ARG A 70 14.08 3.97 -5.77
C ARG A 70 13.04 4.48 -6.77
N LEU A 71 11.81 4.74 -6.31
CA LEU A 71 10.77 5.32 -7.17
C LEU A 71 11.06 6.74 -7.61
N SER A 72 11.93 7.47 -6.93
CA SER A 72 12.28 8.86 -7.25
C SER A 72 11.02 9.70 -7.53
N LEU A 73 10.12 9.75 -6.55
CA LEU A 73 8.80 10.38 -6.67
C LEU A 73 8.92 11.85 -7.12
N SER A 74 8.08 12.24 -8.05
CA SER A 74 7.88 13.63 -8.44
C SER A 74 6.68 14.25 -7.70
N PRO A 75 6.57 15.59 -7.61
CA PRO A 75 5.44 16.24 -6.94
C PRO A 75 4.06 15.94 -7.55
N GLN A 76 4.01 15.44 -8.79
CA GLN A 76 2.78 15.07 -9.49
C GLN A 76 2.42 13.60 -9.29
N ASP A 77 3.29 12.80 -8.68
CA ASP A 77 3.03 11.40 -8.44
C ASP A 77 2.12 11.22 -7.21
N ILE A 78 1.24 10.23 -7.29
CA ILE A 78 0.40 9.82 -6.17
C ILE A 78 0.86 8.46 -5.72
N LEU A 79 1.44 8.40 -4.53
CA LEU A 79 1.82 7.14 -3.90
C LEU A 79 0.62 6.55 -3.14
N TYR A 80 0.22 5.35 -3.53
CA TYR A 80 -0.81 4.55 -2.88
C TYR A 80 -0.18 3.32 -2.23
N LYS A 81 -0.02 3.35 -0.91
CA LYS A 81 0.42 2.17 -0.16
C LYS A 81 -0.77 1.23 0.02
N LYS A 82 -0.79 0.13 -0.73
CA LYS A 82 -1.82 -0.91 -0.59
C LYS A 82 -1.53 -1.73 0.66
N ILE A 83 -2.51 -1.77 1.54
CA ILE A 83 -2.50 -2.56 2.78
C ILE A 83 -3.54 -3.68 2.70
N ASP A 84 -3.36 -4.71 3.50
CA ASP A 84 -4.36 -5.77 3.66
C ASP A 84 -5.60 -5.23 4.39
N SER A 85 -6.80 -5.56 3.89
CA SER A 85 -8.05 -5.09 4.48
C SER A 85 -8.40 -5.75 5.84
N MET A 86 -7.65 -6.80 6.22
CA MET A 86 -7.67 -7.43 7.54
C MET A 86 -6.50 -6.96 8.42
N MET A 87 -5.71 -5.97 7.96
CA MET A 87 -4.54 -5.45 8.65
C MET A 87 -3.44 -6.48 8.91
N ARG A 88 -3.37 -7.56 8.11
CA ARG A 88 -2.27 -8.54 8.19
C ARG A 88 -0.96 -7.93 7.69
N GLY A 89 0.15 -8.53 8.11
CA GLY A 89 1.49 -8.05 7.76
C GLY A 89 1.94 -6.88 8.65
N ASN A 90 2.63 -5.94 8.06
CA ASN A 90 3.31 -4.85 8.77
C ASN A 90 2.81 -3.45 8.33
N PRO A 91 1.49 -3.18 8.30
CA PRO A 91 0.96 -1.95 7.71
C PRO A 91 1.50 -0.68 8.37
N VAL A 92 1.70 -0.70 9.68
CA VAL A 92 2.24 0.46 10.44
C VAL A 92 3.65 0.80 9.97
N GLN A 93 4.57 -0.17 10.05
CA GLN A 93 5.98 0.00 9.69
C GLN A 93 6.14 0.39 8.22
N GLU A 94 5.30 -0.17 7.35
CA GLU A 94 5.34 0.14 5.93
C GLU A 94 4.78 1.54 5.61
N ILE A 95 3.76 2.01 6.35
CA ILE A 95 3.24 3.37 6.20
C ILE A 95 4.27 4.38 6.70
N ASP A 96 4.88 4.13 7.85
CA ASP A 96 5.93 5.00 8.41
C ASP A 96 7.11 5.12 7.44
N ALA A 97 7.60 4.00 6.91
CA ALA A 97 8.66 3.98 5.91
C ALA A 97 8.28 4.74 4.63
N ALA A 98 7.04 4.60 4.17
CA ALA A 98 6.55 5.29 2.98
C ALA A 98 6.45 6.81 3.20
N LEU A 99 6.00 7.26 4.37
CA LEU A 99 5.95 8.68 4.76
C LEU A 99 7.37 9.27 4.82
N GLU A 100 8.29 8.58 5.50
CA GLU A 100 9.68 9.02 5.62
C GLU A 100 10.34 9.16 4.24
N ALA A 101 10.30 8.08 3.43
CA ALA A 101 10.97 8.05 2.14
C ALA A 101 10.37 9.00 1.10
N SER A 102 9.06 9.25 1.16
CA SER A 102 8.38 10.19 0.26
C SER A 102 8.49 11.65 0.70
N GLY A 103 8.88 11.92 1.94
CA GLY A 103 8.86 13.25 2.55
C GLY A 103 7.44 13.77 2.83
N CYS A 104 6.41 12.91 2.71
CA CYS A 104 5.03 13.27 3.03
C CYS A 104 4.83 13.33 4.54
N ARG A 105 4.14 14.37 5.01
CA ARG A 105 3.86 14.56 6.44
C ARG A 105 2.55 13.93 6.90
N LYS A 106 1.70 13.47 5.99
CA LYS A 106 0.37 12.94 6.29
C LYS A 106 0.03 11.83 5.32
N ALA A 107 -0.69 10.82 5.82
CA ALA A 107 -1.34 9.80 5.03
C ALA A 107 -2.82 9.69 5.41
N ILE A 108 -3.65 9.33 4.44
CA ILE A 108 -5.03 8.90 4.70
C ILE A 108 -5.00 7.37 4.71
N VAL A 109 -5.41 6.77 5.83
CA VAL A 109 -5.35 5.31 6.00
C VAL A 109 -6.76 4.77 6.19
N THR A 110 -7.13 3.76 5.41
CA THR A 110 -8.39 3.03 5.59
C THR A 110 -8.27 1.58 5.09
N PRO A 111 -8.51 0.58 5.94
CA PRO A 111 -8.66 -0.80 5.53
C PRO A 111 -10.09 -1.14 5.06
N SER A 112 -11.00 -0.17 4.98
CA SER A 112 -12.37 -0.42 4.54
C SER A 112 -12.43 -1.10 3.18
N PHE A 113 -13.20 -2.18 3.08
CA PHE A 113 -13.54 -2.86 1.84
C PHE A 113 -15.03 -3.26 1.88
N PRO A 114 -15.96 -2.32 1.61
CA PRO A 114 -17.39 -2.53 1.81
C PRO A 114 -17.97 -3.69 0.97
N GLN A 115 -17.43 -3.94 -0.22
CA GLN A 115 -17.85 -5.06 -1.07
C GLN A 115 -17.61 -6.42 -0.43
N GLU A 116 -16.62 -6.51 0.48
CA GLU A 116 -16.31 -7.68 1.29
C GLU A 116 -16.85 -7.57 2.72
N GLY A 117 -17.77 -6.64 2.97
CA GLY A 117 -18.37 -6.44 4.29
C GLY A 117 -17.43 -5.89 5.36
N ARG A 118 -16.26 -5.37 4.98
CA ARG A 118 -15.28 -4.79 5.93
C ARG A 118 -15.47 -3.28 5.97
N ILE A 119 -15.93 -2.77 7.10
CA ILE A 119 -16.33 -1.36 7.24
C ILE A 119 -15.63 -0.76 8.45
N VAL A 120 -15.02 0.41 8.24
CA VAL A 120 -14.48 1.21 9.36
C VAL A 120 -15.50 2.24 9.82
N ARG A 121 -15.79 2.25 11.11
CA ARG A 121 -16.62 3.27 11.79
C ARG A 121 -15.93 3.69 13.07
N GLU A 122 -15.76 4.99 13.25
CA GLU A 122 -15.19 5.57 14.49
C GLU A 122 -13.85 4.94 14.89
N GLY A 123 -13.00 4.61 13.90
CA GLY A 123 -11.70 3.98 14.15
C GLY A 123 -11.75 2.46 14.39
N VAL A 124 -12.91 1.84 14.30
CA VAL A 124 -13.10 0.39 14.49
C VAL A 124 -13.37 -0.27 13.15
N LEU A 125 -12.59 -1.30 12.81
CA LEU A 125 -12.83 -2.17 11.66
C LEU A 125 -13.83 -3.26 12.07
N HIS A 126 -14.99 -3.26 11.43
CA HIS A 126 -16.01 -4.30 11.57
C HIS A 126 -15.88 -5.32 10.46
N LEU A 127 -15.98 -6.61 10.79
CA LEU A 127 -15.84 -7.73 9.87
C LEU A 127 -17.19 -8.42 9.62
N PRO A 128 -17.35 -9.16 8.50
CA PRO A 128 -18.61 -9.83 8.15
C PRO A 128 -19.07 -10.86 9.17
N ASP A 129 -18.17 -11.46 9.93
CA ASP A 129 -18.45 -12.45 10.98
C ASP A 129 -18.93 -11.83 12.29
N GLY A 130 -19.08 -10.50 12.34
CA GLY A 130 -19.49 -9.74 13.52
C GLY A 130 -18.34 -9.39 14.47
N SER A 131 -17.14 -9.84 14.20
CA SER A 131 -15.96 -9.41 14.96
C SER A 131 -15.56 -7.98 14.62
N SER A 132 -14.77 -7.36 15.49
CA SER A 132 -14.28 -6.01 15.28
C SER A 132 -12.86 -5.83 15.82
N GLN A 133 -12.13 -4.90 15.22
CA GLN A 133 -10.75 -4.57 15.59
C GLN A 133 -10.60 -3.05 15.72
N ASP A 134 -10.15 -2.60 16.88
CA ASP A 134 -9.85 -1.20 17.11
C ASP A 134 -8.54 -0.82 16.40
N LEU A 135 -8.63 0.04 15.40
CA LEU A 135 -7.49 0.48 14.61
C LEU A 135 -6.55 1.41 15.40
N LEU A 136 -7.06 2.07 16.43
CA LEU A 136 -6.25 2.95 17.29
C LEU A 136 -5.27 2.16 18.15
N GLN A 137 -5.59 0.89 18.47
CA GLN A 137 -4.72 0.00 19.25
C GLN A 137 -3.57 -0.58 18.40
N LEU A 138 -3.64 -0.46 17.08
CA LEU A 138 -2.56 -0.94 16.18
C LEU A 138 -1.34 -0.01 16.14
N SER A 139 -1.25 0.95 17.05
CA SER A 139 -0.14 1.94 17.12
C SER A 139 0.05 2.76 15.83
N LEU A 140 -1.00 2.90 15.03
CA LEU A 140 -0.97 3.75 13.83
C LEU A 140 -0.94 5.26 14.17
N ILE A 141 -1.01 5.61 15.46
CA ILE A 141 -1.10 7.00 15.87
C ILE A 141 0.01 7.35 16.86
N HIS A 142 1.19 7.54 16.33
CA HIS A 142 2.12 8.52 16.84
C HIS A 142 2.33 9.59 15.76
N ILE A 143 1.32 10.43 15.60
CA ILE A 143 1.44 11.67 14.84
C ILE A 143 1.39 12.81 15.85
#